data_7472c4d7a76e8d8b0b631a5bdd725ee4
#
_entry.id   7472c4d7a76e8d8b0b631a5bdd725ee4
#
_cell.length_a   1.000
_cell.length_b   1.000
_cell.length_c   1.000
_cell.angle_alpha   90.00
_cell.angle_beta   90.00
_cell.angle_gamma   90.00
#
_symmetry.space_group_name_H-M   'P 1'
#
loop_
_entity.id
_entity.type
_entity.pdbx_description
1 polymer ?
#
loop_
_entity_poly.entity_id
_entity_poly.type
_entity_poly.pdbx_seq_one_letter_code
_entity_poly.pdbx_strand_id
1 'polypeptide(L)'
;MSELADNTASYAIVTDTMCDLPGEWLAEKNVCAVPMSIHMRRGKVVRDYVDVCVPDFYITLAQAEGELTTSAPSVEDYKGHYQELLDKGYEHIISVHASSVLSNSYSNACAAAQAMGKEANIAVIDSKTISVAQGFIVEDLVASCSAGVSFEEALAHANMLCAYAQLYLIPASGYSIGRNGRRVSGPRGKLHQLLTRMSGTRELFVLDEKDGFVRIASSTLLVRLAGTIVRKMSVYSHEHGPVAYAEIGSGMPRDLAMIEKPMNTNEFEKRRIRISNMCATTAVHVGVGAVGVAFIPDGLIAVLDTSA
;
A
#
# COMPACT_ATOMS: atom_id res chain seq x y z
N MET A 1 26.04 -28.39 5.56
CA MET A 1 25.25 -28.23 6.79
C MET A 1 25.39 -26.75 7.15
N SER A 2 24.51 -25.90 6.62
CA SER A 2 24.43 -24.49 6.98
C SER A 2 23.57 -24.41 8.24
N GLU A 3 24.16 -23.82 9.29
CA GLU A 3 23.45 -23.46 10.50
C GLU A 3 22.23 -22.61 10.11
N LEU A 4 21.04 -23.18 10.27
CA LEU A 4 19.81 -22.42 10.40
C LEU A 4 20.02 -21.58 11.68
N ALA A 5 20.19 -20.27 11.52
CA ALA A 5 20.15 -19.34 12.64
C ALA A 5 18.86 -19.64 13.40
N ASP A 6 19.00 -19.83 14.70
CA ASP A 6 17.91 -20.05 15.65
C ASP A 6 16.99 -18.83 15.61
N ASN A 7 16.00 -18.87 14.72
CA ASN A 7 15.08 -17.76 14.51
C ASN A 7 13.96 -17.90 15.55
N THR A 8 14.15 -17.27 16.69
CA THR A 8 13.28 -17.33 17.87
C THR A 8 11.89 -16.67 17.65
N ALA A 9 11.62 -16.08 16.51
CA ALA A 9 10.30 -15.56 16.17
C ALA A 9 9.53 -16.59 15.36
N SER A 10 8.50 -17.15 15.94
CA SER A 10 7.76 -18.32 15.43
C SER A 10 6.63 -17.99 14.45
N TYR A 11 6.57 -16.80 13.85
CA TYR A 11 5.49 -16.43 12.93
C TYR A 11 5.99 -15.96 11.57
N ALA A 12 5.24 -16.32 10.52
CA ALA A 12 5.44 -15.81 9.17
C ALA A 12 4.60 -14.55 8.94
N ILE A 13 5.08 -13.68 8.05
CA ILE A 13 4.37 -12.46 7.65
C ILE A 13 3.90 -12.62 6.21
N VAL A 14 2.60 -12.38 6.01
CA VAL A 14 1.94 -12.42 4.69
C VAL A 14 1.30 -11.07 4.42
N THR A 15 1.36 -10.61 3.18
CA THR A 15 0.67 -9.41 2.71
C THR A 15 0.19 -9.59 1.27
N ASP A 16 -0.51 -8.63 0.71
CA ASP A 16 -0.73 -8.54 -0.73
C ASP A 16 0.15 -7.46 -1.37
N THR A 17 0.28 -7.46 -2.69
CA THR A 17 1.18 -6.53 -3.39
C THR A 17 0.71 -5.07 -3.36
N MET A 18 -0.46 -4.76 -2.80
CA MET A 18 -0.91 -3.38 -2.61
C MET A 18 -0.19 -2.65 -1.47
N CYS A 19 0.73 -3.29 -0.75
CA CYS A 19 1.57 -2.65 0.26
C CYS A 19 2.63 -1.69 -0.32
N ASP A 20 2.85 -1.72 -1.63
CA ASP A 20 3.81 -0.89 -2.39
C ASP A 20 5.26 -0.92 -1.81
N LEU A 21 5.62 -2.00 -1.11
CA LEU A 21 7.00 -2.26 -0.71
C LEU A 21 7.77 -2.89 -1.87
N PRO A 22 9.07 -2.61 -2.04
CA PRO A 22 9.86 -3.23 -3.10
C PRO A 22 9.84 -4.77 -3.02
N GLY A 23 9.61 -5.43 -4.16
CA GLY A 23 9.55 -6.90 -4.20
C GLY A 23 10.85 -7.56 -3.72
N GLU A 24 12.01 -6.96 -4.02
CA GLU A 24 13.31 -7.43 -3.55
C GLU A 24 13.42 -7.34 -2.02
N TRP A 25 12.92 -6.25 -1.42
CA TRP A 25 12.89 -6.10 0.03
C TRP A 25 11.97 -7.13 0.69
N LEU A 26 10.78 -7.37 0.13
CA LEU A 26 9.85 -8.38 0.62
C LEU A 26 10.50 -9.78 0.61
N ALA A 27 11.19 -10.12 -0.48
CA ALA A 27 11.90 -11.38 -0.61
C ALA A 27 13.07 -11.50 0.38
N GLU A 28 13.88 -10.45 0.55
CA GLU A 28 14.99 -10.41 1.50
C GLU A 28 14.52 -10.58 2.95
N LYS A 29 13.40 -9.98 3.30
CA LYS A 29 12.81 -10.07 4.66
C LYS A 29 11.90 -11.29 4.85
N ASN A 30 11.85 -12.21 3.90
CA ASN A 30 10.98 -13.41 3.93
C ASN A 30 9.49 -13.08 4.14
N VAL A 31 9.03 -11.94 3.63
CA VAL A 31 7.60 -11.58 3.62
C VAL A 31 6.93 -12.24 2.42
N CYS A 32 5.89 -13.02 2.66
CA CYS A 32 5.11 -13.63 1.59
C CYS A 32 4.11 -12.62 1.02
N ALA A 33 4.40 -12.05 -0.14
CA ALA A 33 3.50 -11.13 -0.84
C ALA A 33 2.64 -11.89 -1.85
N VAL A 34 1.34 -12.03 -1.57
CA VAL A 34 0.39 -12.70 -2.46
C VAL A 34 -0.01 -11.73 -3.58
N PRO A 35 0.24 -12.07 -4.86
CA PRO A 35 0.14 -11.12 -5.95
C PRO A 35 -1.30 -10.80 -6.32
N MET A 36 -1.61 -9.51 -6.45
CA MET A 36 -2.81 -9.04 -7.14
C MET A 36 -2.74 -9.39 -8.62
N SER A 37 -3.89 -9.57 -9.27
CA SER A 37 -3.98 -9.82 -10.70
C SER A 37 -4.40 -8.57 -11.48
N ILE A 38 -3.77 -8.34 -12.63
CA ILE A 38 -4.09 -7.26 -13.56
C ILE A 38 -4.65 -7.88 -14.83
N HIS A 39 -5.88 -7.52 -15.16
CA HIS A 39 -6.58 -7.98 -16.35
C HIS A 39 -6.29 -7.01 -17.51
N MET A 40 -5.51 -7.49 -18.43
CA MET A 40 -5.12 -6.76 -19.63
C MET A 40 -6.09 -7.06 -20.79
N ARG A 41 -5.91 -6.34 -21.88
CA ARG A 41 -6.68 -6.56 -23.12
C ARG A 41 -6.52 -8.01 -23.63
N ARG A 42 -7.53 -8.48 -24.39
CA ARG A 42 -7.56 -9.79 -25.03
C ARG A 42 -7.49 -10.95 -24.03
N GLY A 43 -7.95 -10.74 -22.78
CA GLY A 43 -8.02 -11.78 -21.76
C GLY A 43 -6.67 -12.16 -21.13
N LYS A 44 -5.57 -11.44 -21.42
CA LYS A 44 -4.31 -11.67 -20.74
C LYS A 44 -4.43 -11.20 -19.28
N VAL A 45 -4.05 -12.06 -18.34
CA VAL A 45 -3.92 -11.75 -16.91
C VAL A 45 -2.46 -11.83 -16.54
N VAL A 46 -1.97 -10.86 -15.78
CA VAL A 46 -0.61 -10.81 -15.25
C VAL A 46 -0.66 -10.58 -13.74
N ARG A 47 0.27 -11.19 -13.03
CA ARG A 47 0.39 -11.08 -11.57
C ARG A 47 1.39 -9.98 -11.23
N ASP A 48 0.96 -9.10 -10.33
CA ASP A 48 1.81 -8.00 -9.85
C ASP A 48 3.05 -8.55 -9.12
N TYR A 49 4.20 -7.96 -9.32
CA TYR A 49 5.53 -8.36 -8.83
C TYR A 49 6.07 -9.70 -9.38
N VAL A 50 5.24 -10.52 -10.02
CA VAL A 50 5.66 -11.83 -10.54
C VAL A 50 5.87 -11.79 -12.04
N ASP A 51 4.87 -11.29 -12.78
CA ASP A 51 4.88 -11.31 -14.25
C ASP A 51 5.23 -9.93 -14.84
N VAL A 52 5.32 -8.89 -13.99
CA VAL A 52 5.58 -7.50 -14.41
C VAL A 52 6.66 -6.84 -13.55
N CYS A 53 7.59 -6.16 -14.22
CA CYS A 53 8.49 -5.21 -13.61
C CYS A 53 7.79 -3.85 -13.54
N VAL A 54 7.73 -3.24 -12.35
CA VAL A 54 6.93 -2.03 -12.12
C VAL A 54 7.33 -0.86 -13.03
N PRO A 55 8.61 -0.50 -13.23
CA PRO A 55 8.99 0.59 -14.14
C PRO A 55 8.54 0.35 -15.58
N ASP A 56 8.70 -0.86 -16.11
CA ASP A 56 8.30 -1.22 -17.46
C ASP A 56 6.79 -1.24 -17.64
N PHE A 57 6.06 -1.60 -16.57
CA PHE A 57 4.63 -1.59 -16.56
C PHE A 57 4.06 -0.18 -16.70
N TYR A 58 4.70 0.85 -16.16
CA TYR A 58 4.25 2.24 -16.34
C TYR A 58 4.29 2.66 -17.81
N ILE A 59 5.27 2.20 -18.59
CA ILE A 59 5.32 2.42 -20.03
C ILE A 59 4.13 1.72 -20.70
N THR A 60 3.89 0.47 -20.34
CA THR A 60 2.74 -0.31 -20.84
C THR A 60 1.42 0.37 -20.50
N LEU A 61 1.26 0.84 -19.26
CA LEU A 61 0.06 1.51 -18.79
C LEU A 61 -0.18 2.85 -19.50
N ALA A 62 0.88 3.63 -19.71
CA ALA A 62 0.80 4.92 -20.43
C ALA A 62 0.37 4.75 -21.90
N GLN A 63 0.71 3.62 -22.52
CA GLN A 63 0.36 3.28 -23.90
C GLN A 63 -0.95 2.49 -24.01
N ALA A 64 -1.50 2.03 -22.89
CA ALA A 64 -2.69 1.20 -22.90
C ALA A 64 -3.90 2.00 -23.41
N GLU A 65 -4.46 1.56 -24.51
CA GLU A 65 -5.77 2.03 -24.95
C GLU A 65 -6.86 1.23 -24.25
N GLY A 66 -7.66 1.88 -23.42
CA GLY A 66 -8.78 1.27 -22.68
C GLY A 66 -8.46 1.00 -21.20
N GLU A 67 -9.48 0.53 -20.50
CA GLU A 67 -9.39 0.33 -19.06
C GLU A 67 -8.79 -1.05 -18.76
N LEU A 68 -7.69 -1.06 -18.00
CA LEU A 68 -7.22 -2.23 -17.29
C LEU A 68 -8.04 -2.37 -15.99
N THR A 69 -8.24 -3.59 -15.53
CA THR A 69 -8.90 -3.86 -14.25
C THR A 69 -8.02 -4.77 -13.40
N THR A 70 -8.32 -4.82 -12.11
CA THR A 70 -7.56 -5.64 -11.17
C THR A 70 -8.48 -6.52 -10.35
N SER A 71 -7.96 -7.62 -9.83
CA SER A 71 -8.64 -8.48 -8.87
C SER A 71 -7.73 -8.87 -7.72
N ALA A 72 -8.34 -9.03 -6.54
CA ALA A 72 -7.65 -9.59 -5.38
C ALA A 72 -7.25 -11.05 -5.63
N PRO A 73 -6.21 -11.56 -4.93
CA PRO A 73 -5.92 -12.97 -4.88
C PRO A 73 -7.15 -13.78 -4.45
N SER A 74 -7.30 -14.96 -4.99
CA SER A 74 -8.41 -15.85 -4.64
C SER A 74 -8.21 -16.49 -3.26
N VAL A 75 -9.27 -17.10 -2.72
CA VAL A 75 -9.18 -17.91 -1.50
C VAL A 75 -8.17 -19.03 -1.64
N GLU A 76 -8.12 -19.66 -2.82
CA GLU A 76 -7.19 -20.78 -3.09
C GLU A 76 -5.74 -20.29 -3.18
N ASP A 77 -5.48 -19.08 -3.73
CA ASP A 77 -4.13 -18.50 -3.72
C ASP A 77 -3.64 -18.31 -2.28
N TYR A 78 -4.46 -17.73 -1.40
CA TYR A 78 -4.10 -17.57 0.02
C TYR A 78 -3.89 -18.91 0.72
N LYS A 79 -4.77 -19.90 0.49
CA LYS A 79 -4.61 -21.25 1.07
C LYS A 79 -3.29 -21.87 0.66
N GLY A 80 -2.93 -21.76 -0.63
CA GLY A 80 -1.66 -22.28 -1.13
C GLY A 80 -0.46 -21.68 -0.40
N HIS A 81 -0.41 -20.36 -0.29
CA HIS A 81 0.68 -19.66 0.39
C HIS A 81 0.72 -19.93 1.90
N TYR A 82 -0.43 -19.99 2.57
CA TYR A 82 -0.47 -20.37 3.98
C TYR A 82 0.04 -21.78 4.21
N GLN A 83 -0.39 -22.74 3.37
CA GLN A 83 0.07 -24.13 3.46
C GLN A 83 1.60 -24.23 3.27
N GLU A 84 2.16 -23.53 2.27
CA GLU A 84 3.60 -23.50 2.04
C GLU A 84 4.39 -22.98 3.25
N LEU A 85 3.85 -21.99 3.99
CA LEU A 85 4.48 -21.45 5.18
C LEU A 85 4.41 -22.44 6.35
N LEU A 86 3.27 -23.09 6.55
CA LEU A 86 3.11 -24.13 7.58
C LEU A 86 4.02 -25.34 7.28
N ASP A 87 4.14 -25.73 6.02
CA ASP A 87 5.04 -26.83 5.58
C ASP A 87 6.54 -26.47 5.80
N LYS A 88 6.89 -25.18 5.82
CA LYS A 88 8.21 -24.67 6.20
C LYS A 88 8.46 -24.68 7.71
N GLY A 89 7.45 -25.00 8.51
CA GLY A 89 7.55 -25.12 9.98
C GLY A 89 7.16 -23.86 10.77
N TYR A 90 6.56 -22.85 10.12
CA TYR A 90 6.00 -21.73 10.89
C TYR A 90 4.75 -22.19 11.66
N GLU A 91 4.71 -21.87 12.95
CA GLU A 91 3.59 -22.24 13.81
C GLU A 91 2.45 -21.21 13.78
N HIS A 92 2.78 -19.96 13.40
CA HIS A 92 1.85 -18.85 13.37
C HIS A 92 2.03 -18.03 12.09
N ILE A 93 0.96 -17.40 11.60
CA ILE A 93 0.98 -16.49 10.45
C ILE A 93 0.24 -15.20 10.80
N ILE A 94 0.87 -14.04 10.58
CA ILE A 94 0.21 -12.73 10.57
C ILE A 94 0.06 -12.28 9.11
N SER A 95 -1.18 -12.10 8.68
CA SER A 95 -1.52 -11.80 7.28
C SER A 95 -2.21 -10.44 7.17
N VAL A 96 -1.50 -9.42 6.65
CA VAL A 96 -1.95 -8.02 6.59
C VAL A 96 -2.36 -7.65 5.17
N HIS A 97 -3.59 -7.20 5.00
CA HIS A 97 -4.17 -6.97 3.67
C HIS A 97 -4.70 -5.56 3.48
N ALA A 98 -4.80 -5.19 2.20
CA ALA A 98 -5.44 -3.96 1.77
C ALA A 98 -6.85 -3.82 2.34
N SER A 99 -7.23 -2.57 2.63
CA SER A 99 -8.53 -2.20 3.20
C SER A 99 -9.70 -2.95 2.55
N SER A 100 -10.53 -3.54 3.39
CA SER A 100 -11.75 -4.26 3.00
C SER A 100 -12.76 -3.38 2.25
N VAL A 101 -12.70 -2.06 2.43
CA VAL A 101 -13.52 -1.08 1.67
C VAL A 101 -13.08 -0.98 0.20
N LEU A 102 -11.81 -1.29 -0.09
CA LEU A 102 -11.21 -1.12 -1.43
C LEU A 102 -11.05 -2.45 -2.16
N SER A 103 -10.78 -3.54 -1.45
CA SER A 103 -10.37 -4.83 -2.03
C SER A 103 -11.01 -6.00 -1.30
N ASN A 104 -11.22 -7.11 -2.03
CA ASN A 104 -11.62 -8.38 -1.42
C ASN A 104 -10.41 -9.16 -0.84
N SER A 105 -9.21 -8.59 -0.85
CA SER A 105 -7.98 -9.23 -0.37
C SER A 105 -8.15 -9.76 1.05
N TYR A 106 -8.54 -8.88 1.97
CA TYR A 106 -8.81 -9.23 3.36
C TYR A 106 -9.89 -10.33 3.52
N SER A 107 -11.04 -10.18 2.85
CA SER A 107 -12.13 -11.16 2.97
C SER A 107 -11.75 -12.54 2.40
N ASN A 108 -10.97 -12.58 1.32
CA ASN A 108 -10.50 -13.84 0.74
C ASN A 108 -9.45 -14.50 1.64
N ALA A 109 -8.55 -13.72 2.23
CA ALA A 109 -7.58 -14.20 3.22
C ALA A 109 -8.26 -14.77 4.46
N CYS A 110 -9.30 -14.10 4.99
CA CYS A 110 -10.11 -14.61 6.09
C CYS A 110 -10.79 -15.94 5.75
N ALA A 111 -11.38 -16.03 4.56
CA ALA A 111 -12.02 -17.27 4.12
C ALA A 111 -11.01 -18.42 3.96
N ALA A 112 -9.80 -18.12 3.48
CA ALA A 112 -8.70 -19.08 3.39
C ALA A 112 -8.28 -19.56 4.78
N ALA A 113 -8.03 -18.66 5.72
CA ALA A 113 -7.65 -19.00 7.09
C ALA A 113 -8.73 -19.84 7.79
N GLN A 114 -10.00 -19.48 7.61
CA GLN A 114 -11.13 -20.25 8.15
C GLN A 114 -11.20 -21.67 7.57
N ALA A 115 -10.94 -21.82 6.25
CA ALA A 115 -10.96 -23.12 5.58
C ALA A 115 -9.81 -24.04 6.01
N MET A 116 -8.69 -23.47 6.47
CA MET A 116 -7.56 -24.25 6.99
C MET A 116 -7.75 -24.70 8.45
N GLY A 117 -8.74 -24.15 9.14
CA GLY A 117 -9.07 -24.51 10.51
C GLY A 117 -8.25 -23.76 11.56
N LYS A 118 -8.70 -23.87 12.81
CA LYS A 118 -8.11 -23.10 13.94
C LYS A 118 -6.68 -23.54 14.29
N GLU A 119 -6.32 -24.74 13.97
CA GLU A 119 -5.01 -25.33 14.23
C GLU A 119 -3.89 -24.64 13.43
N ALA A 120 -4.24 -23.97 12.33
CA ALA A 120 -3.28 -23.27 11.48
C ALA A 120 -2.78 -21.95 12.09
N ASN A 121 -3.36 -21.45 13.17
CA ASN A 121 -2.96 -20.23 13.89
C ASN A 121 -2.68 -19.02 12.95
N ILE A 122 -3.62 -18.72 12.06
CA ILE A 122 -3.52 -17.63 11.08
C ILE A 122 -4.35 -16.44 11.55
N ALA A 123 -3.69 -15.34 11.88
CA ALA A 123 -4.32 -14.06 12.18
C ALA A 123 -4.36 -13.17 10.94
N VAL A 124 -5.54 -12.74 10.53
CA VAL A 124 -5.75 -11.89 9.35
C VAL A 124 -6.14 -10.49 9.78
N ILE A 125 -5.40 -9.48 9.30
CA ILE A 125 -5.58 -8.06 9.64
C ILE A 125 -6.12 -7.31 8.43
N ASP A 126 -7.21 -6.57 8.59
CA ASP A 126 -7.61 -5.49 7.70
C ASP A 126 -6.76 -4.26 8.05
N SER A 127 -5.83 -3.88 7.18
CA SER A 127 -4.99 -2.71 7.43
C SER A 127 -5.77 -1.39 7.44
N LYS A 128 -7.02 -1.40 6.96
CA LYS A 128 -7.88 -0.23 6.73
C LYS A 128 -7.26 0.82 5.80
N THR A 129 -6.13 0.49 5.21
CA THR A 129 -5.37 1.33 4.30
C THR A 129 -4.85 0.52 3.12
N ILE A 130 -4.00 1.11 2.30
CA ILE A 130 -3.26 0.49 1.19
C ILE A 130 -1.91 1.18 1.04
N SER A 131 -1.15 0.74 0.05
CA SER A 131 0.07 1.39 -0.38
C SER A 131 1.13 1.40 0.74
N VAL A 132 2.03 2.35 0.74
CA VAL A 132 3.07 2.46 1.77
C VAL A 132 2.53 2.64 3.19
N ALA A 133 1.26 3.03 3.36
CA ALA A 133 0.62 3.05 4.68
C ALA A 133 0.37 1.62 5.21
N GLN A 134 -0.05 0.68 4.35
CA GLN A 134 -0.04 -0.76 4.66
C GLN A 134 1.40 -1.25 4.83
N GLY A 135 2.32 -0.74 4.01
CA GLY A 135 3.74 -1.02 4.10
C GLY A 135 4.33 -0.77 5.49
N PHE A 136 3.96 0.32 6.17
CA PHE A 136 4.43 0.60 7.54
C PHE A 136 4.11 -0.53 8.53
N ILE A 137 2.90 -1.11 8.41
CA ILE A 137 2.47 -2.21 9.28
C ILE A 137 3.30 -3.47 8.99
N VAL A 138 3.55 -3.74 7.71
CA VAL A 138 4.39 -4.88 7.29
C VAL A 138 5.84 -4.70 7.75
N GLU A 139 6.39 -3.50 7.58
CA GLU A 139 7.76 -3.18 8.02
C GLU A 139 7.93 -3.31 9.53
N ASP A 140 6.94 -2.83 10.30
CA ASP A 140 6.95 -2.95 11.76
C ASP A 140 6.85 -4.41 12.22
N LEU A 141 6.02 -5.23 11.56
CA LEU A 141 5.97 -6.67 11.82
C LEU A 141 7.31 -7.37 11.54
N VAL A 142 8.02 -6.98 10.47
CA VAL A 142 9.36 -7.49 10.17
C VAL A 142 10.35 -7.10 11.26
N ALA A 143 10.32 -5.86 11.72
CA ALA A 143 11.17 -5.38 12.80
C ALA A 143 10.86 -6.11 14.12
N SER A 144 9.58 -6.27 14.46
CA SER A 144 9.12 -7.02 15.64
C SER A 144 9.57 -8.47 15.59
N CYS A 145 9.42 -9.14 14.45
CA CYS A 145 9.87 -10.50 14.22
C CYS A 145 11.40 -10.62 14.43
N SER A 146 12.16 -9.69 13.85
CA SER A 146 13.62 -9.66 14.00
C SER A 146 14.08 -9.38 15.42
N ALA A 147 13.29 -8.66 16.21
CA ALA A 147 13.54 -8.36 17.63
C ALA A 147 13.07 -9.49 18.56
N GLY A 148 12.49 -10.57 18.06
CA GLY A 148 11.97 -11.69 18.85
C GLY A 148 10.69 -11.37 19.63
N VAL A 149 9.92 -10.38 19.18
CA VAL A 149 8.61 -10.04 19.78
C VAL A 149 7.64 -11.20 19.56
N SER A 150 6.84 -11.54 20.55
CA SER A 150 5.87 -12.64 20.48
C SER A 150 4.79 -12.38 19.41
N PHE A 151 4.18 -13.45 18.91
CA PHE A 151 3.07 -13.37 17.95
C PHE A 151 1.92 -12.51 18.47
N GLU A 152 1.52 -12.69 19.71
CA GLU A 152 0.41 -11.96 20.32
C GLU A 152 0.70 -10.46 20.45
N GLU A 153 1.91 -10.10 20.88
CA GLU A 153 2.33 -8.70 21.02
C GLU A 153 2.45 -8.02 19.65
N ALA A 154 3.08 -8.69 18.69
CA ALA A 154 3.20 -8.19 17.31
C ALA A 154 1.83 -8.02 16.65
N LEU A 155 0.92 -8.97 16.82
CA LEU A 155 -0.46 -8.90 16.32
C LEU A 155 -1.23 -7.74 16.95
N ALA A 156 -1.14 -7.55 18.26
CA ALA A 156 -1.79 -6.45 18.96
C ALA A 156 -1.25 -5.09 18.49
N HIS A 157 0.07 -4.99 18.34
CA HIS A 157 0.73 -3.77 17.87
C HIS A 157 0.35 -3.45 16.42
N ALA A 158 0.39 -4.42 15.51
CA ALA A 158 -0.02 -4.24 14.12
C ALA A 158 -1.48 -3.76 13.98
N ASN A 159 -2.40 -4.32 14.78
CA ASN A 159 -3.79 -3.87 14.83
C ASN A 159 -3.90 -2.41 15.33
N MET A 160 -3.08 -2.01 16.29
CA MET A 160 -3.04 -0.63 16.78
C MET A 160 -2.54 0.31 15.67
N LEU A 161 -1.47 -0.04 14.95
CA LEU A 161 -0.93 0.76 13.84
C LEU A 161 -1.96 1.04 12.74
N CYS A 162 -2.87 0.11 12.46
CA CYS A 162 -3.94 0.28 11.47
C CYS A 162 -4.83 1.51 11.76
N ALA A 163 -4.96 1.92 13.02
CA ALA A 163 -5.78 3.07 13.40
C ALA A 163 -5.05 4.42 13.21
N TYR A 164 -3.72 4.40 13.11
CA TYR A 164 -2.90 5.62 13.02
C TYR A 164 -2.34 5.89 11.63
N ALA A 165 -2.23 4.89 10.77
CA ALA A 165 -1.68 5.07 9.44
C ALA A 165 -2.59 5.91 8.55
N GLN A 166 -2.05 7.01 8.00
CA GLN A 166 -2.76 7.95 7.13
C GLN A 166 -2.24 7.85 5.70
N LEU A 167 -3.15 7.89 4.72
CA LEU A 167 -2.80 7.90 3.29
C LEU A 167 -3.49 9.04 2.55
N TYR A 168 -2.70 9.83 1.86
CA TYR A 168 -3.14 10.89 0.96
C TYR A 168 -2.65 10.60 -0.46
N LEU A 169 -3.54 10.72 -1.45
CA LEU A 169 -3.26 10.32 -2.82
C LEU A 169 -3.73 11.39 -3.80
N ILE A 170 -2.89 11.69 -4.79
CA ILE A 170 -3.17 12.60 -5.91
C ILE A 170 -3.03 11.78 -7.20
N PRO A 171 -4.12 11.29 -7.79
CA PRO A 171 -4.08 10.60 -9.08
C PRO A 171 -3.49 11.48 -10.18
N ALA A 172 -3.05 10.85 -11.26
CA ALA A 172 -2.57 11.53 -12.45
C ALA A 172 -3.69 12.40 -13.07
N SER A 173 -3.30 13.43 -13.82
CA SER A 173 -4.27 14.24 -14.56
C SER A 173 -5.10 13.38 -15.53
N GLY A 174 -6.40 13.58 -15.53
CA GLY A 174 -7.33 12.74 -16.29
C GLY A 174 -7.67 11.39 -15.65
N TYR A 175 -7.22 11.17 -14.40
CA TYR A 175 -7.66 10.05 -13.58
C TYR A 175 -8.53 10.58 -12.43
N SER A 176 -9.68 9.95 -12.22
CA SER A 176 -10.54 10.17 -11.07
C SER A 176 -10.86 8.82 -10.46
N ILE A 177 -10.77 8.74 -9.14
CA ILE A 177 -11.06 7.52 -8.39
C ILE A 177 -12.37 7.67 -7.61
N GLY A 178 -13.12 6.58 -7.54
CA GLY A 178 -14.30 6.50 -6.69
C GLY A 178 -13.94 6.15 -5.25
N ARG A 179 -14.94 6.13 -4.38
CA ARG A 179 -14.77 5.76 -2.95
C ARG A 179 -14.09 4.40 -2.77
N ASN A 180 -14.34 3.46 -3.66
CA ASN A 180 -13.72 2.13 -3.66
C ASN A 180 -12.31 2.10 -4.27
N GLY A 181 -11.66 3.23 -4.46
CA GLY A 181 -10.31 3.33 -5.03
C GLY A 181 -10.21 3.02 -6.53
N ARG A 182 -11.28 2.55 -7.15
CA ARG A 182 -11.27 2.19 -8.57
C ARG A 182 -11.47 3.44 -9.43
N ARG A 183 -10.86 3.43 -10.61
CA ARG A 183 -11.08 4.47 -11.61
C ARG A 183 -12.55 4.62 -11.92
N VAL A 184 -13.06 5.86 -11.89
CA VAL A 184 -14.46 6.14 -12.24
C VAL A 184 -14.67 5.85 -13.72
N SER A 185 -15.59 4.98 -14.04
CA SER A 185 -15.95 4.54 -15.39
C SER A 185 -17.31 5.07 -15.84
N GLY A 186 -17.67 4.79 -17.10
CA GLY A 186 -18.95 5.21 -17.69
C GLY A 186 -18.93 6.64 -18.27
N PRO A 187 -20.07 7.09 -18.88
CA PRO A 187 -20.11 8.36 -19.63
C PRO A 187 -19.78 9.59 -18.79
N ARG A 188 -20.29 9.67 -17.54
CA ARG A 188 -20.01 10.77 -16.62
C ARG A 188 -18.54 10.78 -16.16
N GLY A 189 -17.99 9.60 -15.88
CA GLY A 189 -16.59 9.46 -15.52
C GLY A 189 -15.66 9.86 -16.67
N LYS A 190 -15.97 9.43 -17.90
CA LYS A 190 -15.19 9.81 -19.11
C LYS A 190 -15.23 11.32 -19.36
N LEU A 191 -16.39 11.95 -19.20
CA LEU A 191 -16.51 13.41 -19.34
C LEU A 191 -15.68 14.14 -18.27
N HIS A 192 -15.78 13.73 -17.03
CA HIS A 192 -14.98 14.30 -15.92
C HIS A 192 -13.47 14.15 -16.17
N GLN A 193 -13.02 12.95 -16.58
CA GLN A 193 -11.63 12.69 -16.93
C GLN A 193 -11.15 13.55 -18.10
N LEU A 194 -11.99 13.76 -19.12
CA LEU A 194 -11.64 14.64 -20.24
C LEU A 194 -11.47 16.09 -19.77
N LEU A 195 -12.39 16.60 -18.98
CA LEU A 195 -12.34 17.97 -18.44
C LEU A 195 -11.13 18.18 -17.54
N THR A 196 -10.84 17.25 -16.62
CA THR A 196 -9.68 17.32 -15.73
C THR A 196 -8.36 17.21 -16.51
N ARG A 197 -8.32 16.39 -17.56
CA ARG A 197 -7.16 16.29 -18.45
C ARG A 197 -6.92 17.57 -19.23
N MET A 198 -7.98 18.17 -19.80
CA MET A 198 -7.86 19.42 -20.55
C MET A 198 -7.47 20.61 -19.67
N SER A 199 -7.99 20.71 -18.48
CA SER A 199 -7.67 21.77 -17.51
C SER A 199 -6.36 21.54 -16.75
N GLY A 200 -5.77 20.34 -16.80
CA GLY A 200 -4.66 19.95 -15.96
C GLY A 200 -5.00 19.82 -14.47
N THR A 201 -6.30 19.81 -14.13
CA THR A 201 -6.76 19.68 -12.75
C THR A 201 -6.46 18.30 -12.20
N ARG A 202 -5.92 18.25 -10.99
CA ARG A 202 -5.75 17.04 -10.17
C ARG A 202 -6.60 17.14 -8.93
N GLU A 203 -6.94 16.00 -8.37
CA GLU A 203 -7.75 15.86 -7.15
C GLU A 203 -6.89 15.24 -6.05
N LEU A 204 -7.05 15.73 -4.82
CA LEU A 204 -6.45 15.15 -3.63
C LEU A 204 -7.50 14.36 -2.86
N PHE A 205 -7.15 13.11 -2.57
CA PHE A 205 -7.96 12.20 -1.78
C PHE A 205 -7.27 11.85 -0.48
N VAL A 206 -8.05 11.64 0.56
CA VAL A 206 -7.66 10.95 1.78
C VAL A 206 -8.38 9.61 1.84
N LEU A 207 -7.72 8.58 2.32
CA LEU A 207 -8.38 7.29 2.57
C LEU A 207 -8.98 7.31 3.98
N ASP A 208 -10.29 7.16 4.03
CA ASP A 208 -11.08 7.00 5.25
C ASP A 208 -11.45 5.52 5.44
N GLU A 209 -11.37 5.03 6.66
CA GLU A 209 -11.59 3.61 6.96
C GLU A 209 -12.98 3.08 6.63
N LYS A 210 -14.00 3.96 6.62
CA LYS A 210 -15.42 3.61 6.39
C LYS A 210 -15.89 4.05 5.01
N ASP A 211 -15.47 5.24 4.61
CA ASP A 211 -15.95 5.89 3.41
C ASP A 211 -15.07 5.62 2.19
N GLY A 212 -13.92 5.00 2.37
CA GLY A 212 -12.95 4.81 1.30
C GLY A 212 -12.29 6.12 0.88
N PHE A 213 -11.98 6.31 -0.38
CA PHE A 213 -11.36 7.55 -0.85
C PHE A 213 -12.33 8.72 -0.86
N VAL A 214 -12.02 9.73 -0.06
CA VAL A 214 -12.77 10.98 0.05
C VAL A 214 -11.96 12.11 -0.58
N ARG A 215 -12.54 12.81 -1.57
CA ARG A 215 -11.90 13.98 -2.18
C ARG A 215 -11.96 15.17 -1.23
N ILE A 216 -10.80 15.76 -0.94
CA ILE A 216 -10.68 16.89 0.00
C ILE A 216 -10.18 18.18 -0.66
N ALA A 217 -9.58 18.13 -1.85
CA ALA A 217 -9.13 19.29 -2.59
C ALA A 217 -9.02 19.01 -4.09
N SER A 218 -8.95 20.07 -4.90
CA SER A 218 -8.58 20.00 -6.32
C SER A 218 -7.78 21.24 -6.72
N SER A 219 -6.83 21.09 -7.65
CA SER A 219 -6.00 22.19 -8.16
C SER A 219 -5.34 21.82 -9.48
N THR A 220 -5.05 22.83 -10.28
CA THR A 220 -4.16 22.68 -11.44
C THR A 220 -2.67 22.69 -11.05
N LEU A 221 -2.35 23.11 -9.83
CA LEU A 221 -0.98 23.17 -9.32
C LEU A 221 -0.76 22.07 -8.28
N LEU A 222 0.07 21.08 -8.63
CA LEU A 222 0.40 19.95 -7.75
C LEU A 222 0.98 20.42 -6.41
N VAL A 223 1.82 21.46 -6.41
CA VAL A 223 2.43 22.04 -5.20
C VAL A 223 1.38 22.54 -4.19
N ARG A 224 0.21 23.01 -4.65
CA ARG A 224 -0.89 23.41 -3.75
C ARG A 224 -1.53 22.23 -3.06
N LEU A 225 -1.71 21.13 -3.78
CA LEU A 225 -2.23 19.88 -3.21
C LEU A 225 -1.23 19.28 -2.21
N ALA A 226 0.06 19.27 -2.58
CA ALA A 226 1.14 18.87 -1.67
C ALA A 226 1.15 19.72 -0.39
N GLY A 227 1.03 21.06 -0.50
CA GLY A 227 0.91 21.95 0.65
C GLY A 227 -0.33 21.66 1.52
N THR A 228 -1.41 21.13 0.94
CA THR A 228 -2.57 20.68 1.72
C THR A 228 -2.25 19.42 2.52
N ILE A 229 -1.56 18.44 1.93
CA ILE A 229 -1.09 17.24 2.65
C ILE A 229 -0.21 17.66 3.83
N VAL A 230 0.78 18.51 3.59
CA VAL A 230 1.74 18.94 4.62
C VAL A 230 1.05 19.66 5.79
N ARG A 231 0.04 20.49 5.51
CA ARG A 231 -0.77 21.10 6.58
C ARG A 231 -1.54 20.06 7.40
N LYS A 232 -2.07 19.01 6.75
CA LYS A 232 -2.73 17.89 7.44
C LYS A 232 -1.75 17.12 8.30
N MET A 233 -0.54 16.85 7.80
CA MET A 233 0.54 16.24 8.58
C MET A 233 0.94 17.08 9.78
N SER A 234 1.06 18.40 9.62
CA SER A 234 1.38 19.32 10.72
C SER A 234 0.32 19.29 11.82
N VAL A 235 -0.98 19.34 11.46
CA VAL A 235 -2.08 19.21 12.44
C VAL A 235 -2.00 17.86 13.15
N TYR A 236 -1.81 16.78 12.40
CA TYR A 236 -1.69 15.44 12.95
C TYR A 236 -0.48 15.32 13.91
N SER A 237 0.65 15.92 13.54
CA SER A 237 1.85 15.96 14.39
C SER A 237 1.63 16.72 15.70
N HIS A 238 0.82 17.78 15.70
CA HIS A 238 0.45 18.48 16.94
C HIS A 238 -0.39 17.63 17.90
N GLU A 239 -1.18 16.69 17.36
CA GLU A 239 -2.06 15.83 18.14
C GLU A 239 -1.35 14.54 18.61
N HIS A 240 -0.41 14.01 17.80
CA HIS A 240 0.16 12.68 18.00
C HIS A 240 1.69 12.66 18.14
N GLY A 241 2.35 13.83 18.12
CA GLY A 241 3.81 13.93 18.16
C GLY A 241 4.47 13.84 16.78
N PRO A 242 5.81 13.72 16.73
CA PRO A 242 6.57 13.61 15.48
C PRO A 242 6.00 12.54 14.55
N VAL A 243 6.09 12.76 13.24
CA VAL A 243 5.56 11.81 12.25
C VAL A 243 6.66 11.20 11.39
N ALA A 244 6.57 9.90 11.20
CA ALA A 244 7.29 9.20 10.15
C ALA A 244 6.44 9.20 8.87
N TYR A 245 7.07 9.41 7.70
CA TYR A 245 6.35 9.46 6.43
C TYR A 245 7.08 8.78 5.29
N ALA A 246 6.30 8.33 4.31
CA ALA A 246 6.80 7.83 3.04
C ALA A 246 6.12 8.57 1.89
N GLU A 247 6.89 8.79 0.83
CA GLU A 247 6.42 9.34 -0.44
C GLU A 247 6.32 8.23 -1.47
N ILE A 248 5.29 8.30 -2.32
CA ILE A 248 5.06 7.29 -3.33
C ILE A 248 4.69 7.94 -4.67
N GLY A 249 5.17 7.37 -5.76
CA GLY A 249 4.89 7.86 -7.11
C GLY A 249 4.78 6.76 -8.16
N SER A 250 4.10 7.07 -9.26
CA SER A 250 3.95 6.17 -10.41
C SER A 250 4.72 6.68 -11.63
N GLY A 251 6.05 6.52 -11.62
CA GLY A 251 6.90 6.69 -12.80
C GLY A 251 7.20 8.12 -13.25
N MET A 252 6.87 9.16 -12.46
CA MET A 252 7.18 10.55 -12.77
C MET A 252 7.98 11.22 -11.64
N PRO A 253 9.33 11.10 -11.64
CA PRO A 253 10.18 11.67 -10.58
C PRO A 253 9.97 13.17 -10.37
N ARG A 254 9.67 13.91 -11.45
CA ARG A 254 9.40 15.35 -11.41
C ARG A 254 8.15 15.69 -10.56
N ASP A 255 7.11 14.88 -10.65
CA ASP A 255 5.88 15.09 -9.88
C ASP A 255 6.11 14.77 -8.40
N LEU A 256 6.90 13.76 -8.11
CA LEU A 256 7.29 13.41 -6.74
C LEU A 256 8.13 14.54 -6.10
N ALA A 257 9.11 15.10 -6.83
CA ALA A 257 9.90 16.23 -6.36
C ALA A 257 9.07 17.48 -6.03
N MET A 258 7.89 17.64 -6.62
CA MET A 258 6.98 18.73 -6.29
C MET A 258 6.31 18.55 -4.92
N ILE A 259 6.24 17.34 -4.38
CA ILE A 259 5.75 17.07 -3.01
C ILE A 259 6.82 17.44 -1.99
N GLU A 260 8.08 17.17 -2.26
CA GLU A 260 9.19 17.44 -1.35
C GLU A 260 9.30 18.93 -0.99
N LYS A 261 9.03 19.84 -1.92
CA LYS A 261 9.18 21.27 -1.67
C LYS A 261 8.33 21.78 -0.49
N PRO A 262 7.02 21.53 -0.39
CA PRO A 262 6.24 21.87 0.80
C PRO A 262 6.69 21.13 2.05
N MET A 263 7.17 19.87 1.94
CA MET A 263 7.71 19.11 3.06
C MET A 263 8.90 19.83 3.70
N ASN A 264 9.82 20.34 2.88
CA ASN A 264 11.04 21.00 3.35
C ASN A 264 10.81 22.40 3.92
N THR A 265 9.66 23.02 3.65
CA THR A 265 9.37 24.42 4.07
C THR A 265 8.47 24.52 5.30
N ASN A 266 7.97 23.42 5.82
CA ASN A 266 7.09 23.42 7.00
C ASN A 266 7.84 22.92 8.25
N GLU A 267 7.66 23.67 9.35
CA GLU A 267 8.36 23.45 10.60
C GLU A 267 7.50 22.58 11.55
N PHE A 268 7.59 21.28 11.40
CA PHE A 268 7.14 20.28 12.38
C PHE A 268 8.09 19.08 12.32
N GLU A 269 8.19 18.35 13.41
CA GLU A 269 9.07 17.19 13.49
C GLU A 269 8.55 16.05 12.63
N LYS A 270 9.37 15.67 11.65
CA LYS A 270 9.06 14.59 10.71
C LYS A 270 10.30 13.84 10.24
N ARG A 271 10.16 12.55 10.04
CA ARG A 271 11.22 11.70 9.52
C ARG A 271 10.73 10.98 8.27
N ARG A 272 11.44 11.15 7.14
CA ARG A 272 11.16 10.39 5.93
C ARG A 272 11.72 8.99 6.06
N ILE A 273 10.86 7.98 5.95
CA ILE A 273 11.25 6.58 5.98
C ILE A 273 11.68 6.14 4.57
N ARG A 274 10.86 6.48 3.56
CA ARG A 274 11.02 5.90 2.23
C ARG A 274 10.48 6.80 1.12
N ILE A 275 11.04 6.63 -0.07
CA ILE A 275 10.44 6.97 -1.35
C ILE A 275 10.24 5.67 -2.12
N SER A 276 9.02 5.38 -2.56
CA SER A 276 8.68 4.13 -3.26
C SER A 276 7.96 4.37 -4.58
N ASN A 277 8.00 3.36 -5.43
CA ASN A 277 7.13 3.27 -6.59
C ASN A 277 5.82 2.59 -6.23
N MET A 278 4.71 3.07 -6.77
CA MET A 278 3.42 2.38 -6.70
C MET A 278 3.53 1.05 -7.45
N CYS A 279 2.98 -0.03 -6.91
CA CYS A 279 2.87 -1.29 -7.62
C CYS A 279 2.03 -1.15 -8.90
N ALA A 280 2.11 -2.11 -9.80
CA ALA A 280 1.37 -2.06 -11.05
C ALA A 280 -0.15 -2.01 -10.82
N THR A 281 -0.65 -2.72 -9.81
CA THR A 281 -2.06 -2.71 -9.41
C THR A 281 -2.54 -1.33 -9.00
N THR A 282 -1.82 -0.64 -8.11
CA THR A 282 -2.15 0.72 -7.69
C THR A 282 -2.11 1.68 -8.90
N ALA A 283 -1.06 1.58 -9.73
CA ALA A 283 -0.91 2.44 -10.90
C ALA A 283 -2.05 2.32 -11.93
N VAL A 284 -2.63 1.13 -12.10
CA VAL A 284 -3.82 0.93 -12.98
C VAL A 284 -4.97 1.87 -12.60
N HIS A 285 -5.18 2.10 -11.30
CA HIS A 285 -6.30 2.89 -10.81
C HIS A 285 -6.01 4.40 -10.78
N VAL A 286 -4.77 4.79 -10.49
CA VAL A 286 -4.42 6.20 -10.26
C VAL A 286 -3.67 6.85 -11.42
N GLY A 287 -3.16 6.04 -12.36
CA GLY A 287 -2.45 6.49 -13.56
C GLY A 287 -0.98 6.80 -13.34
N VAL A 288 -0.24 6.88 -14.45
CA VAL A 288 1.18 7.27 -14.48
C VAL A 288 1.30 8.76 -14.18
N GLY A 289 2.15 9.12 -13.21
CA GLY A 289 2.29 10.47 -12.69
C GLY A 289 1.44 10.73 -11.44
N ALA A 290 0.77 9.72 -10.89
CA ALA A 290 0.17 9.83 -9.55
C ALA A 290 1.26 9.94 -8.49
N VAL A 291 0.94 10.62 -7.40
CA VAL A 291 1.81 10.78 -6.23
C VAL A 291 0.99 10.67 -4.96
N GLY A 292 1.62 10.26 -3.88
CA GLY A 292 0.97 10.13 -2.57
C GLY A 292 1.95 10.29 -1.43
N VAL A 293 1.38 10.46 -0.24
CA VAL A 293 2.12 10.51 1.03
C VAL A 293 1.35 9.70 2.05
N ALA A 294 2.04 8.78 2.68
CA ALA A 294 1.55 8.15 3.90
C ALA A 294 2.36 8.64 5.09
N PHE A 295 1.72 8.68 6.26
CA PHE A 295 2.40 9.03 7.51
C PHE A 295 1.72 8.39 8.71
N ILE A 296 2.49 8.25 9.79
CA ILE A 296 2.11 7.64 11.05
C ILE A 296 2.91 8.32 12.18
N PRO A 297 2.46 8.30 13.45
CA PRO A 297 3.28 8.80 14.55
C PRO A 297 4.62 8.05 14.64
N ASP A 298 5.73 8.78 14.64
CA ASP A 298 7.08 8.21 14.58
C ASP A 298 7.41 7.32 15.80
N GLY A 299 6.88 7.66 16.95
CA GLY A 299 7.06 6.88 18.18
C GLY A 299 6.31 5.54 18.22
N LEU A 300 5.44 5.25 17.25
CA LEU A 300 4.68 4.00 17.19
C LEU A 300 5.32 2.93 16.33
N ILE A 301 6.22 3.29 15.42
CA ILE A 301 6.87 2.33 14.53
C ILE A 301 8.31 2.06 14.96
N ALA A 302 8.74 0.81 14.84
CA ALA A 302 10.12 0.45 15.08
C ALA A 302 11.05 1.24 14.15
N VAL A 303 12.23 1.60 14.66
CA VAL A 303 13.28 2.24 13.84
C VAL A 303 13.77 1.21 12.83
N LEU A 304 13.23 1.28 11.62
CA LEU A 304 13.76 0.50 10.51
C LEU A 304 15.08 1.12 10.08
N ASP A 305 16.11 0.30 10.03
CA ASP A 305 17.41 0.72 9.50
C ASP A 305 17.24 1.04 8.01
N THR A 306 17.25 2.34 7.67
CA THR A 306 17.04 2.85 6.31
C THR A 306 18.30 2.79 5.46
N SER A 307 19.34 2.07 5.90
CA SER A 307 20.62 1.90 5.21
C SER A 307 20.60 0.74 4.20
N ALA A 308 19.59 0.71 3.30
CA ALA A 308 19.62 -0.17 2.13
C ALA A 308 19.22 0.59 0.86
#